data_2636be5a07748e58f5aa91ea001af2d5
#
_entry.id   2636be5a07748e58f5aa91ea001af2d5
#
_cell.length_a   1.000
_cell.length_b   1.000
_cell.length_c   1.000
_cell.angle_alpha   90.00
_cell.angle_beta   90.00
_cell.angle_gamma   90.00
#
_symmetry.space_group_name_H-M   'P 1'
#
loop_
_entity.id
_entity.type
_entity.pdbx_description
1 polymer ?
#
loop_
_entity_poly.entity_id
_entity_poly.type
_entity_poly.pdbx_seq_one_letter_code
_entity_poly.pdbx_strand_id
1 'polypeptide(L)'
;MIKMKTILHPTDFSESSKYALGYAISFAKEFEAKLYILHVVEDVSTAFYFEALKAPSAMEIMTDIQTHAQRALEEVLPQEVRDTISTEYAIRGGAPFVEIIRYAKEIEADMIVCGSHGRTGLKHMIFGSVAENVVRHSPCPVLSVRHPEHKFEMPI
;
A
#
# COMPACT_ATOMS: atom_id res chain seq x y z
N MET A 1 -5.71 11.12 25.11
CA MET A 1 -6.26 11.38 23.76
C MET A 1 -5.22 10.90 22.74
N ILE A 2 -5.60 10.09 21.80
CA ILE A 2 -4.70 9.59 20.73
C ILE A 2 -4.35 10.76 19.82
N LYS A 3 -3.04 10.97 19.59
CA LYS A 3 -2.55 11.94 18.60
C LYS A 3 -2.01 11.14 17.42
N MET A 4 -2.44 11.51 16.23
CA MET A 4 -2.07 10.86 14.99
C MET A 4 -1.55 11.93 14.03
N LYS A 5 -0.28 11.85 13.65
CA LYS A 5 0.38 12.83 12.77
C LYS A 5 0.82 12.22 11.44
N THR A 6 1.00 10.91 11.42
CA THR A 6 1.58 10.19 10.30
C THR A 6 0.77 8.93 10.03
N ILE A 7 0.12 8.87 8.88
CA ILE A 7 -0.67 7.72 8.44
C ILE A 7 0.00 7.14 7.19
N LEU A 8 0.23 5.83 7.18
CA LEU A 8 0.72 5.10 6.02
C LEU A 8 -0.41 4.33 5.35
N HIS A 9 -0.56 4.52 4.05
CA HIS A 9 -1.44 3.73 3.19
C HIS A 9 -0.63 3.00 2.12
N PRO A 10 -0.38 1.70 2.26
CA PRO A 10 0.19 0.89 1.19
C PRO A 10 -0.88 0.58 0.15
N THR A 11 -0.52 0.71 -1.12
CA THR A 11 -1.42 0.44 -2.25
C THR A 11 -0.79 -0.50 -3.27
N ASP A 12 -1.58 -1.44 -3.76
CA ASP A 12 -1.31 -2.27 -4.93
C ASP A 12 -2.23 -1.91 -6.12
N PHE A 13 -2.93 -0.78 -6.00
CA PHE A 13 -3.91 -0.26 -6.95
C PHE A 13 -5.16 -1.14 -7.14
N SER A 14 -5.35 -2.18 -6.33
CA SER A 14 -6.56 -3.00 -6.33
C SER A 14 -7.78 -2.21 -5.82
N GLU A 15 -8.98 -2.69 -6.12
CA GLU A 15 -10.22 -2.09 -5.62
C GLU A 15 -10.30 -2.13 -4.08
N SER A 16 -9.78 -3.19 -3.45
CA SER A 16 -9.68 -3.28 -2.00
C SER A 16 -8.77 -2.19 -1.42
N SER A 17 -7.62 -1.95 -2.05
CA SER A 17 -6.70 -0.89 -1.67
C SER A 17 -7.32 0.50 -1.87
N LYS A 18 -7.99 0.75 -3.00
CA LYS A 18 -8.68 2.02 -3.27
C LYS A 18 -9.79 2.30 -2.24
N TYR A 19 -10.52 1.26 -1.86
CA TYR A 19 -11.54 1.40 -0.82
C TYR A 19 -10.94 1.75 0.54
N ALA A 20 -9.83 1.12 0.92
CA ALA A 20 -9.09 1.44 2.14
C ALA A 20 -8.49 2.86 2.12
N LEU A 21 -8.10 3.36 0.94
CA LEU A 21 -7.62 4.74 0.78
C LEU A 21 -8.66 5.77 1.25
N GLY A 22 -9.94 5.53 1.03
CA GLY A 22 -11.02 6.39 1.51
C GLY A 22 -11.01 6.56 3.04
N TYR A 23 -10.72 5.48 3.76
CA TYR A 23 -10.54 5.54 5.23
C TYR A 23 -9.26 6.30 5.60
N ALA A 24 -8.16 6.05 4.92
CA ALA A 24 -6.90 6.77 5.17
C ALA A 24 -7.05 8.28 4.97
N ILE A 25 -7.74 8.71 3.91
CA ILE A 25 -8.07 10.11 3.66
C ILE A 25 -8.94 10.70 4.78
N SER A 26 -9.96 9.97 5.23
CA SER A 26 -10.86 10.42 6.29
C SER A 26 -10.11 10.63 7.61
N PHE A 27 -9.26 9.67 7.98
CA PHE A 27 -8.40 9.81 9.16
C PHE A 27 -7.39 10.95 9.02
N ALA A 28 -6.77 11.10 7.85
CA ALA A 28 -5.81 12.17 7.61
C ALA A 28 -6.47 13.56 7.79
N LYS A 29 -7.71 13.72 7.32
CA LYS A 29 -8.49 14.96 7.52
C LYS A 29 -8.87 15.18 8.98
N GLU A 30 -9.39 14.15 9.65
CA GLU A 30 -9.88 14.25 11.03
C GLU A 30 -8.76 14.59 12.02
N PHE A 31 -7.58 13.99 11.85
CA PHE A 31 -6.44 14.19 12.73
C PHE A 31 -5.44 15.26 12.26
N GLU A 32 -5.70 15.90 11.12
CA GLU A 32 -4.76 16.81 10.47
C GLU A 32 -3.37 16.14 10.26
N ALA A 33 -3.42 14.84 9.94
CA ALA A 33 -2.24 14.00 9.77
C ALA A 33 -1.70 14.05 8.34
N LYS A 34 -0.40 13.87 8.19
CA LYS A 34 0.23 13.65 6.89
C LYS A 34 -0.03 12.22 6.42
N LEU A 35 -0.53 12.09 5.19
CA LEU A 35 -0.78 10.80 4.55
C LEU A 35 0.41 10.42 3.67
N TYR A 36 1.03 9.28 3.97
CA TYR A 36 2.04 8.65 3.14
C TYR A 36 1.40 7.53 2.33
N ILE A 37 1.55 7.57 1.01
CA ILE A 37 1.03 6.54 0.11
C ILE A 37 2.23 5.80 -0.48
N LEU A 38 2.32 4.51 -0.18
CA LEU A 38 3.42 3.64 -0.58
C LEU A 38 2.96 2.60 -1.59
N HIS A 39 3.64 2.52 -2.73
CA HIS A 39 3.56 1.36 -3.61
C HIS A 39 4.85 0.56 -3.55
N VAL A 40 4.74 -0.76 -3.41
CA VAL A 40 5.87 -1.67 -3.45
C VAL A 40 5.83 -2.44 -4.76
N VAL A 41 6.87 -2.24 -5.58
CA VAL A 41 7.11 -3.05 -6.77
C VAL A 41 7.73 -4.36 -6.31
N GLU A 42 7.01 -5.47 -6.49
CA GLU A 42 7.54 -6.78 -6.15
C GLU A 42 8.80 -7.07 -6.96
N ASP A 43 9.85 -7.47 -6.28
CA ASP A 43 11.08 -7.93 -6.93
C ASP A 43 10.76 -9.21 -7.72
N VAL A 44 10.76 -9.05 -9.03
CA VAL A 44 10.75 -10.19 -9.93
C VAL A 44 12.10 -10.86 -9.79
N SER A 45 12.20 -11.87 -9.00
CA SER A 45 13.33 -12.71 -8.64
C SER A 45 14.75 -12.20 -8.99
N THR A 46 15.70 -12.37 -8.09
CA THR A 46 17.14 -12.04 -8.28
C THR A 46 17.69 -12.60 -9.61
N ALA A 47 17.15 -13.72 -10.11
CA ALA A 47 17.50 -14.31 -11.39
C ALA A 47 17.05 -13.42 -12.57
N PHE A 48 15.85 -12.81 -12.50
CA PHE A 48 15.38 -11.88 -13.52
C PHE A 48 16.22 -10.59 -13.52
N TYR A 49 16.67 -10.13 -12.36
CA TYR A 49 17.57 -9.00 -12.23
C TYR A 49 18.92 -9.26 -12.92
N PHE A 50 19.50 -10.45 -12.75
CA PHE A 50 20.74 -10.84 -13.39
C PHE A 50 20.59 -11.03 -14.90
N GLU A 51 19.47 -11.57 -15.37
CA GLU A 51 19.16 -11.65 -16.79
C GLU A 51 18.91 -10.25 -17.38
N ALA A 52 18.23 -9.37 -16.63
CA ALA A 52 17.97 -7.99 -17.00
C ALA A 52 19.24 -7.18 -17.20
N LEU A 53 20.26 -7.38 -16.37
CA LEU A 53 21.56 -6.72 -16.50
C LEU A 53 22.33 -7.15 -17.77
N LYS A 54 21.99 -8.28 -18.36
CA LYS A 54 22.60 -8.78 -19.60
C LYS A 54 21.84 -8.37 -20.87
N ALA A 55 20.62 -7.90 -20.76
CA ALA A 55 19.78 -7.51 -21.87
C ALA A 55 19.32 -6.05 -21.76
N PRO A 56 19.72 -5.16 -22.71
CA PRO A 56 19.28 -3.75 -22.69
C PRO A 56 17.76 -3.59 -22.64
N SER A 57 16.98 -4.50 -23.27
CA SER A 57 15.53 -4.53 -23.26
C SER A 57 14.91 -4.72 -21.86
N ALA A 58 15.62 -5.34 -20.94
CA ALA A 58 15.11 -5.53 -19.58
C ALA A 58 15.27 -4.29 -18.70
N MET A 59 16.29 -3.45 -18.95
CA MET A 59 16.40 -2.12 -18.34
C MET A 59 15.24 -1.22 -18.78
N GLU A 60 14.83 -1.29 -20.04
CA GLU A 60 13.66 -0.57 -20.56
C GLU A 60 12.37 -1.02 -19.85
N ILE A 61 12.16 -2.33 -19.72
CA ILE A 61 10.99 -2.90 -19.02
C ILE A 61 10.94 -2.43 -17.56
N MET A 62 12.06 -2.43 -16.85
CA MET A 62 12.12 -1.96 -15.47
C MET A 62 11.81 -0.47 -15.36
N THR A 63 12.34 0.34 -16.29
CA THR A 63 12.05 1.77 -16.35
C THR A 63 10.57 2.01 -16.63
N ASP A 64 9.96 1.24 -17.51
CA ASP A 64 8.54 1.30 -17.83
C ASP A 64 7.68 0.95 -16.61
N ILE A 65 8.01 -0.13 -15.90
CA ILE A 65 7.30 -0.53 -14.68
C ILE A 65 7.35 0.58 -13.63
N GLN A 66 8.51 1.18 -13.40
CA GLN A 66 8.67 2.29 -12.45
C GLN A 66 7.88 3.53 -12.89
N THR A 67 7.94 3.87 -14.18
CA THR A 67 7.22 5.01 -14.75
C THR A 67 5.69 4.83 -14.63
N HIS A 68 5.19 3.62 -14.90
CA HIS A 68 3.77 3.29 -14.73
C HIS A 68 3.34 3.35 -13.27
N ALA A 69 4.15 2.81 -12.36
CA ALA A 69 3.88 2.86 -10.93
C ALA A 69 3.85 4.30 -10.42
N GLN A 70 4.78 5.15 -10.86
CA GLN A 70 4.84 6.55 -10.51
C GLN A 70 3.57 7.30 -10.96
N ARG A 71 3.16 7.13 -12.21
CA ARG A 71 1.93 7.76 -12.73
C ARG A 71 0.69 7.28 -11.99
N ALA A 72 0.55 5.96 -11.78
CA ALA A 72 -0.58 5.40 -11.05
C ALA A 72 -0.65 5.94 -9.62
N LEU A 73 0.51 6.12 -8.98
CA LEU A 73 0.60 6.65 -7.63
C LEU A 73 0.22 8.12 -7.55
N GLU A 74 0.63 8.93 -8.53
CA GLU A 74 0.26 10.34 -8.63
C GLU A 74 -1.24 10.54 -8.89
N GLU A 75 -1.88 9.59 -9.57
CA GLU A 75 -3.30 9.62 -9.91
C GLU A 75 -4.20 8.95 -8.86
N VAL A 76 -3.63 8.29 -7.85
CA VAL A 76 -4.39 7.49 -6.87
C VAL A 76 -5.34 8.35 -6.02
N LEU A 77 -4.95 9.59 -5.72
CA LEU A 77 -5.81 10.53 -4.99
C LEU A 77 -6.73 11.29 -5.96
N PRO A 78 -8.03 11.40 -5.63
CA PRO A 78 -8.92 12.33 -6.34
C PRO A 78 -8.40 13.77 -6.30
N GLN A 79 -8.60 14.51 -7.40
CA GLN A 79 -8.11 15.87 -7.52
C GLN A 79 -8.61 16.77 -6.37
N GLU A 80 -9.88 16.60 -5.98
CA GLU A 80 -10.53 17.39 -4.93
C GLU A 80 -9.90 17.16 -3.54
N VAL A 81 -9.17 16.06 -3.37
CA VAL A 81 -8.55 15.70 -2.09
C VAL A 81 -7.10 16.18 -2.01
N ARG A 82 -6.40 16.25 -3.15
CA ARG A 82 -4.96 16.55 -3.21
C ARG A 82 -4.58 17.84 -2.47
N ASP A 83 -5.40 18.87 -2.56
CA ASP A 83 -5.15 20.16 -1.94
C ASP A 83 -5.67 20.27 -0.49
N THR A 84 -6.38 19.25 -0.01
CA THR A 84 -7.02 19.26 1.31
C THR A 84 -6.25 18.54 2.41
N ILE A 85 -5.29 17.69 2.04
CA ILE A 85 -4.45 16.92 2.97
C ILE A 85 -2.98 16.99 2.56
N SER A 86 -2.11 16.99 3.55
CA SER A 86 -0.67 16.85 3.29
C SER A 86 -0.36 15.41 2.90
N THR A 87 0.17 15.20 1.69
CA THR A 87 0.44 13.86 1.16
C THR A 87 1.87 13.72 0.66
N GLU A 88 2.46 12.57 0.87
CA GLU A 88 3.73 12.16 0.30
C GLU A 88 3.61 10.79 -0.36
N TYR A 89 4.26 10.62 -1.51
CA TYR A 89 4.24 9.38 -2.29
C TYR A 89 5.60 8.72 -2.26
N ALA A 90 5.62 7.40 -2.13
CA ALA A 90 6.85 6.61 -2.14
C ALA A 90 6.68 5.33 -2.96
N ILE A 91 7.76 4.95 -3.65
CA ILE A 91 7.89 3.66 -4.33
C ILE A 91 9.08 2.94 -3.73
N ARG A 92 8.90 1.67 -3.39
CA ARG A 92 9.97 0.77 -2.91
C ARG A 92 9.97 -0.50 -3.75
N GLY A 93 11.11 -1.14 -3.85
CA GLY A 93 11.25 -2.45 -4.47
C GLY A 93 11.52 -3.51 -3.42
N GLY A 94 10.91 -4.69 -3.55
CA GLY A 94 11.13 -5.81 -2.65
C GLY A 94 9.88 -6.58 -2.27
N ALA A 95 9.94 -7.30 -1.15
CA ALA A 95 8.79 -8.04 -0.63
C ALA A 95 7.80 -7.06 0.02
N PRO A 96 6.52 -7.03 -0.42
CA PRO A 96 5.57 -5.99 -0.05
C PRO A 96 5.44 -5.78 1.46
N PHE A 97 5.16 -6.82 2.24
CA PHE A 97 4.96 -6.64 3.69
C PHE A 97 6.24 -6.17 4.40
N VAL A 98 7.42 -6.60 3.94
CA VAL A 98 8.71 -6.20 4.53
C VAL A 98 8.95 -4.71 4.29
N GLU A 99 8.75 -4.27 3.06
CA GLU A 99 8.95 -2.86 2.69
C GLU A 99 7.91 -1.93 3.34
N ILE A 100 6.67 -2.38 3.49
CA ILE A 100 5.63 -1.64 4.22
C ILE A 100 6.04 -1.42 5.68
N ILE A 101 6.49 -2.49 6.37
CA ILE A 101 6.91 -2.40 7.78
C ILE A 101 8.15 -1.54 7.93
N ARG A 102 9.13 -1.70 7.04
CA ARG A 102 10.36 -0.90 7.03
C ARG A 102 10.04 0.57 6.87
N TYR A 103 9.21 0.90 5.87
CA TYR A 103 8.81 2.27 5.60
C TYR A 103 7.97 2.87 6.74
N ALA A 104 7.04 2.11 7.31
CA ALA A 104 6.28 2.54 8.48
C ALA A 104 7.19 2.93 9.66
N LYS A 105 8.27 2.17 9.88
CA LYS A 105 9.27 2.48 10.90
C LYS A 105 10.10 3.72 10.53
N GLU A 106 10.52 3.86 9.28
CA GLU A 106 11.31 5.02 8.79
C GLU A 106 10.56 6.35 8.98
N ILE A 107 9.27 6.37 8.67
CA ILE A 107 8.43 7.58 8.79
C ILE A 107 7.79 7.75 10.17
N GLU A 108 8.08 6.87 11.11
CA GLU A 108 7.44 6.83 12.44
C GLU A 108 5.91 6.89 12.34
N ALA A 109 5.34 5.98 11.53
CA ALA A 109 3.91 5.94 11.30
C ALA A 109 3.12 5.69 12.59
N ASP A 110 2.10 6.49 12.82
CA ASP A 110 1.17 6.33 13.95
C ASP A 110 0.09 5.28 13.65
N MET A 111 -0.21 5.05 12.36
CA MET A 111 -1.15 4.04 11.90
C MET A 111 -0.87 3.62 10.46
N ILE A 112 -1.11 2.34 10.17
CA ILE A 112 -1.21 1.82 8.81
C ILE A 112 -2.69 1.57 8.49
N VAL A 113 -3.15 2.03 7.31
CA VAL A 113 -4.49 1.75 6.79
C VAL A 113 -4.34 0.99 5.48
N CYS A 114 -4.75 -0.27 5.44
CA CYS A 114 -4.59 -1.12 4.27
C CYS A 114 -5.86 -1.92 3.94
N GLY A 115 -5.97 -2.36 2.69
CA GLY A 115 -7.00 -3.32 2.31
C GLY A 115 -6.73 -4.70 2.94
N SER A 116 -7.78 -5.43 3.27
CA SER A 116 -7.66 -6.79 3.80
C SER A 116 -7.21 -7.81 2.75
N HIS A 117 -7.40 -7.50 1.45
CA HIS A 117 -7.01 -8.32 0.31
C HIS A 117 -6.26 -7.47 -0.70
N GLY A 118 -5.37 -8.10 -1.47
CA GLY A 118 -4.69 -7.50 -2.59
C GLY A 118 -5.24 -7.98 -3.94
N ARG A 119 -4.40 -7.87 -4.99
CA ARG A 119 -4.73 -8.24 -6.37
C ARG A 119 -5.19 -9.70 -6.55
N THR A 120 -4.70 -10.61 -5.73
CA THR A 120 -4.99 -12.05 -5.84
C THR A 120 -6.29 -12.47 -5.20
N GLY A 121 -7.08 -11.57 -4.61
CA GLY A 121 -8.37 -11.73 -3.92
C GLY A 121 -9.02 -13.10 -4.03
N LEU A 122 -8.45 -14.12 -3.38
CA LEU A 122 -9.03 -15.45 -3.30
C LEU A 122 -10.32 -15.34 -2.48
N LYS A 123 -11.43 -15.66 -3.10
CA LYS A 123 -12.80 -15.51 -2.55
C LYS A 123 -13.04 -16.22 -1.21
N HIS A 124 -12.13 -17.09 -0.78
CA HIS A 124 -12.22 -17.91 0.42
C HIS A 124 -11.25 -17.54 1.53
N MET A 125 -10.38 -16.54 1.32
CA MET A 125 -9.41 -16.11 2.34
C MET A 125 -9.94 -14.89 3.10
N ILE A 126 -9.93 -14.98 4.41
CA ILE A 126 -10.35 -13.90 5.31
C ILE A 126 -9.36 -12.72 5.24
N PHE A 127 -8.09 -13.00 5.02
CA PHE A 127 -7.00 -12.05 4.88
C PHE A 127 -6.07 -12.41 3.72
N GLY A 128 -5.60 -11.41 2.97
CA GLY A 128 -4.50 -11.59 2.04
C GLY A 128 -3.16 -11.76 2.79
N SER A 129 -2.21 -12.46 2.19
CA SER A 129 -0.90 -12.74 2.81
C SER A 129 -0.14 -11.48 3.23
N VAL A 130 -0.19 -10.42 2.44
CA VAL A 130 0.46 -9.14 2.77
C VAL A 130 -0.22 -8.48 3.96
N ALA A 131 -1.55 -8.36 3.93
CA ALA A 131 -2.32 -7.74 5.02
C ALA A 131 -2.12 -8.50 6.36
N GLU A 132 -2.14 -9.83 6.34
CA GLU A 132 -1.90 -10.66 7.52
C GLU A 132 -0.50 -10.40 8.10
N ASN A 133 0.53 -10.40 7.27
CA ASN A 133 1.90 -10.16 7.73
C ASN A 133 2.11 -8.73 8.22
N VAL A 134 1.48 -7.74 7.60
CA VAL A 134 1.50 -6.35 8.07
C VAL A 134 0.88 -6.26 9.46
N VAL A 135 -0.29 -6.84 9.69
CA VAL A 135 -0.95 -6.85 11.02
C VAL A 135 -0.06 -7.53 12.08
N ARG A 136 0.60 -8.64 11.74
CA ARG A 136 1.44 -9.40 12.68
C ARG A 136 2.73 -8.70 13.08
N HIS A 137 3.33 -7.92 12.17
CA HIS A 137 4.70 -7.41 12.34
C HIS A 137 4.79 -5.88 12.37
N SER A 138 3.67 -5.18 12.28
CA SER A 138 3.64 -3.71 12.25
C SER A 138 4.20 -3.10 13.53
N PRO A 139 4.98 -2.00 13.41
CA PRO A 139 5.44 -1.23 14.57
C PRO A 139 4.36 -0.34 15.18
N CYS A 140 3.20 -0.22 14.54
CA CYS A 140 2.10 0.66 14.94
C CYS A 140 0.73 -0.03 14.70
N PRO A 141 -0.38 0.54 15.19
CA PRO A 141 -1.73 0.06 14.91
C PRO A 141 -2.01 -0.08 13.41
N VAL A 142 -2.72 -1.12 13.04
CA VAL A 142 -3.12 -1.40 11.65
C VAL A 142 -4.65 -1.44 11.56
N LEU A 143 -5.20 -0.61 10.69
CA LEU A 143 -6.59 -0.69 10.27
C LEU A 143 -6.66 -1.48 8.95
N SER A 144 -7.17 -2.69 9.04
CA SER A 144 -7.43 -3.51 7.85
C SER A 144 -8.87 -3.32 7.41
N VAL A 145 -9.06 -2.80 6.21
CA VAL A 145 -10.36 -2.45 5.66
C VAL A 145 -10.84 -3.52 4.69
N ARG A 146 -12.02 -4.06 4.94
CA ARG A 146 -12.66 -5.04 4.07
C ARG A 146 -13.49 -4.34 3.01
N HIS A 147 -13.32 -4.75 1.74
CA HIS A 147 -14.17 -4.26 0.66
C HIS A 147 -15.60 -4.78 0.82
N PRO A 148 -16.65 -3.96 0.60
CA PRO A 148 -18.04 -4.36 0.85
C PRO A 148 -18.53 -5.52 -0.02
N GLU A 149 -17.94 -5.76 -1.17
CA GLU A 149 -18.27 -6.90 -2.03
C GLU A 149 -17.80 -8.26 -1.48
N HIS A 150 -16.90 -8.27 -0.49
CA HIS A 150 -16.54 -9.49 0.20
C HIS A 150 -17.65 -9.89 1.16
N LYS A 151 -18.40 -10.93 0.80
CA LYS A 151 -19.47 -11.47 1.63
C LYS A 151 -18.94 -11.86 3.01
N PHE A 152 -19.60 -11.39 4.04
CA PHE A 152 -19.35 -11.83 5.40
C PHE A 152 -19.96 -13.22 5.59
N GLU A 153 -19.15 -14.20 5.94
CA GLU A 153 -19.59 -15.52 6.36
C GLU A 153 -19.34 -15.64 7.86
N MET A 154 -20.40 -15.90 8.63
CA MET A 154 -20.26 -16.16 10.06
C MET A 154 -19.48 -17.44 10.25
N PRO A 155 -18.38 -17.43 11.03
CA PRO A 155 -17.75 -18.68 11.47
C PRO A 155 -18.74 -19.46 12.34
N ILE A 156 -19.04 -20.67 11.91
CA ILE A 156 -19.93 -21.59 12.63
C ILE A 156 -19.10 -22.35 13.67
#